data_fea4ccb332840249521e6d342a0ecb8f
#
_entry.id   fea4ccb332840249521e6d342a0ecb8f
#
_cell.length_a   1.000
_cell.length_b   1.000
_cell.length_c   1.000
_cell.angle_alpha   90.00
_cell.angle_beta   90.00
_cell.angle_gamma   90.00
#
_symmetry.space_group_name_H-M   'P 1'
#
loop_
_entity.id
_entity.type
_entity.pdbx_description
1 polymer ?
#
loop_
_entity_poly.entity_id
_entity_poly.type
_entity_poly.pdbx_seq_one_letter_code
_entity_poly.pdbx_strand_id
1 'polypeptide(L)'
;MSNNLYFKAKSVKIYNDDILKINSIEDESIDLTITSPPYNLDIKYGSYDDEMSHEDYLAFSEEWLAKCLKLTKNDGRLCLNVPLDKNKGGQQSISADITMVAKKVGWKYHSTIIWNEQNISRRTAWGSWMKASAPYVIAPVEVILLMYKDSWKKTSGSQISDIDREEFMAWTNGVWNFSGESKKKIGHPAPYPIELPRRCIKLFSFVGDTILDPFLGSGTTLVSCIQTDRKGIGIEIDVKYCELAKKRILKATKKTQDLTNFMKQ
;
A
#
# COMPACT_ATOMS: atom_id res chain seq x y z
N MET A 1 5.69 -20.14 20.43
CA MET A 1 5.38 -19.26 19.28
C MET A 1 5.87 -17.87 19.66
N SER A 2 6.91 -17.34 19.03
CA SER A 2 7.41 -15.99 19.31
C SER A 2 6.33 -15.00 18.87
N ASN A 3 5.81 -14.24 19.82
CA ASN A 3 4.84 -13.19 19.53
C ASN A 3 5.64 -11.94 19.11
N ASN A 4 5.91 -11.74 17.81
CA ASN A 4 6.67 -10.63 17.27
C ASN A 4 5.86 -9.31 17.25
N LEU A 5 4.85 -9.20 18.13
CA LEU A 5 4.09 -7.97 18.31
C LEU A 5 5.01 -6.88 18.88
N TYR A 6 5.35 -5.92 18.03
CA TYR A 6 6.21 -4.80 18.40
C TYR A 6 5.45 -3.68 19.11
N PHE A 7 4.23 -3.39 18.64
CA PHE A 7 3.43 -2.28 19.18
C PHE A 7 1.94 -2.51 18.98
N LYS A 8 1.13 -2.04 19.95
CA LYS A 8 -0.33 -2.03 19.88
C LYS A 8 -0.86 -0.73 20.47
N ALA A 9 -1.73 -0.03 19.76
CA ALA A 9 -2.44 1.15 20.26
C ALA A 9 -3.82 1.25 19.60
N LYS A 10 -4.88 1.50 20.42
CA LYS A 10 -6.26 1.55 19.92
C LYS A 10 -6.60 0.31 19.06
N SER A 11 -6.88 0.60 17.77
CA SER A 11 -7.29 -0.38 16.77
C SER A 11 -6.14 -0.89 15.89
N VAL A 12 -4.88 -0.49 16.15
CA VAL A 12 -3.76 -0.84 15.27
C VAL A 12 -2.67 -1.65 15.99
N LYS A 13 -2.02 -2.54 15.21
CA LYS A 13 -0.92 -3.40 15.67
C LYS A 13 0.23 -3.30 14.68
N ILE A 14 1.48 -3.32 15.17
CA ILE A 14 2.70 -3.47 14.38
C ILE A 14 3.37 -4.78 14.80
N TYR A 15 3.72 -5.59 13.83
CA TYR A 15 4.58 -6.76 14.01
C TYR A 15 5.95 -6.47 13.41
N ASN A 16 7.02 -6.69 14.19
CA ASN A 16 8.37 -6.70 13.63
C ASN A 16 8.67 -8.13 13.15
N ASP A 17 8.29 -8.40 11.93
CA ASP A 17 8.34 -9.74 11.35
C ASP A 17 8.42 -9.66 9.82
N ASP A 18 8.61 -10.80 9.19
CA ASP A 18 8.53 -11.02 7.76
C ASP A 18 7.13 -11.55 7.40
N ILE A 19 6.48 -10.97 6.39
CA ILE A 19 5.16 -11.41 5.91
C ILE A 19 5.14 -12.91 5.58
N LEU A 20 6.23 -13.46 5.08
CA LEU A 20 6.33 -14.88 4.73
C LEU A 20 6.39 -15.78 5.97
N LYS A 21 6.89 -15.28 7.10
CA LYS A 21 7.13 -16.05 8.33
C LYS A 21 6.05 -15.88 9.40
N ILE A 22 5.33 -14.77 9.36
CA ILE A 22 4.33 -14.45 10.38
C ILE A 22 3.20 -15.47 10.43
N ASN A 23 2.88 -15.96 11.64
CA ASN A 23 1.81 -16.92 11.89
C ASN A 23 0.81 -16.47 12.97
N SER A 24 0.94 -15.22 13.45
CA SER A 24 0.07 -14.66 14.50
C SER A 24 -1.15 -13.91 13.97
N ILE A 25 -1.37 -13.93 12.66
CA ILE A 25 -2.55 -13.37 12.00
C ILE A 25 -3.40 -14.55 11.53
N GLU A 26 -4.67 -14.55 11.89
CA GLU A 26 -5.60 -15.59 11.51
C GLU A 26 -5.91 -15.55 10.01
N ASP A 27 -6.06 -16.73 9.40
CA ASP A 27 -6.52 -16.86 8.02
C ASP A 27 -7.93 -16.24 7.89
N GLU A 28 -8.25 -15.70 6.72
CA GLU A 28 -9.57 -15.12 6.42
C GLU A 28 -10.05 -14.05 7.42
N SER A 29 -9.09 -13.29 8.00
CA SER A 29 -9.37 -12.23 8.98
C SER A 29 -9.25 -10.80 8.41
N ILE A 30 -8.65 -10.64 7.23
CA ILE A 30 -8.36 -9.35 6.60
C ILE A 30 -9.47 -8.97 5.62
N ASP A 31 -9.97 -7.75 5.76
CA ASP A 31 -11.00 -7.18 4.88
C ASP A 31 -10.41 -6.48 3.67
N LEU A 32 -9.26 -5.80 3.85
CA LEU A 32 -8.59 -5.07 2.79
C LEU A 32 -7.07 -5.06 3.03
N THR A 33 -6.29 -5.43 2.03
CA THR A 33 -4.84 -5.22 2.03
C THR A 33 -4.53 -3.97 1.21
N ILE A 34 -3.74 -3.05 1.77
CA ILE A 34 -3.22 -1.86 1.07
C ILE A 34 -1.72 -1.85 1.26
N THR A 35 -0.97 -1.86 0.19
CA THR A 35 0.48 -1.90 0.28
C THR A 35 1.18 -1.39 -0.97
N SER A 36 2.44 -1.03 -0.77
CA SER A 36 3.44 -0.71 -1.78
C SER A 36 4.66 -1.56 -1.45
N PRO A 37 4.83 -2.73 -2.08
CA PRO A 37 5.95 -3.62 -1.80
C PRO A 37 7.27 -2.97 -2.24
N PRO A 38 8.44 -3.51 -1.85
CA PRO A 38 9.69 -3.15 -2.49
C PRO A 38 9.58 -3.29 -4.01
N TYR A 39 10.09 -2.29 -4.77
CA TYR A 39 9.88 -2.24 -6.23
C TYR A 39 11.03 -2.82 -7.05
N ASN A 40 12.07 -3.32 -6.42
CA ASN A 40 13.30 -3.75 -7.07
C ASN A 40 13.89 -2.66 -8.00
N LEU A 41 13.99 -1.42 -7.46
CA LEU A 41 14.48 -0.24 -8.16
C LEU A 41 15.85 0.24 -7.64
N ASP A 42 16.68 -0.65 -7.08
CA ASP A 42 17.96 -0.33 -6.43
C ASP A 42 17.80 0.71 -5.29
N ILE A 43 16.68 0.67 -4.59
CA ILE A 43 16.42 1.54 -3.43
C ILE A 43 17.04 0.88 -2.21
N LYS A 44 17.97 1.54 -1.55
CA LYS A 44 18.56 1.05 -0.30
C LYS A 44 17.56 1.21 0.85
N TYR A 45 16.89 0.13 1.20
CA TYR A 45 16.14 -0.01 2.44
C TYR A 45 17.10 -0.54 3.51
N GLY A 46 17.24 0.10 4.65
CA GLY A 46 18.25 -0.15 5.68
C GLY A 46 18.76 -1.58 5.86
N SER A 47 17.89 -2.57 6.00
CA SER A 47 18.22 -4.00 6.18
C SER A 47 17.91 -4.88 4.96
N TYR A 48 17.35 -4.32 3.89
CA TYR A 48 16.93 -5.06 2.70
C TYR A 48 17.62 -4.49 1.46
N ASP A 49 18.27 -5.38 0.70
CA ASP A 49 18.91 -5.02 -0.56
C ASP A 49 17.94 -5.28 -1.72
N ASP A 50 17.57 -4.21 -2.45
CA ASP A 50 16.54 -4.21 -3.50
C ASP A 50 17.16 -4.52 -4.89
N GLU A 51 18.16 -5.43 -4.92
CA GLU A 51 18.93 -5.81 -6.11
C GLU A 51 18.64 -7.27 -6.54
N MET A 52 17.38 -7.67 -6.54
CA MET A 52 17.00 -9.01 -7.03
C MET A 52 17.01 -9.07 -8.56
N SER A 53 17.24 -10.26 -9.13
CA SER A 53 16.86 -10.50 -10.53
C SER A 53 15.37 -10.29 -10.72
N HIS A 54 14.93 -9.99 -11.95
CA HIS A 54 13.49 -9.80 -12.20
C HIS A 54 12.69 -11.06 -11.88
N GLU A 55 13.23 -12.23 -12.21
CA GLU A 55 12.64 -13.54 -11.94
C GLU A 55 12.48 -13.79 -10.43
N ASP A 56 13.55 -13.52 -9.65
CA ASP A 56 13.50 -13.66 -8.18
C ASP A 56 12.50 -12.69 -7.55
N TYR A 57 12.42 -11.48 -8.08
CA TYR A 57 11.42 -10.50 -7.63
C TYR A 57 9.99 -10.97 -7.88
N LEU A 58 9.72 -11.58 -9.05
CA LEU A 58 8.39 -12.14 -9.34
C LEU A 58 8.11 -13.37 -8.49
N ALA A 59 9.09 -14.23 -8.23
CA ALA A 59 8.95 -15.38 -7.33
C ALA A 59 8.66 -14.94 -5.89
N PHE A 60 9.39 -13.97 -5.36
CA PHE A 60 9.10 -13.35 -4.06
C PHE A 60 7.69 -12.74 -4.03
N SER A 61 7.29 -12.09 -5.13
CA SER A 61 5.96 -11.48 -5.24
C SER A 61 4.85 -12.54 -5.23
N GLU A 62 5.07 -13.69 -5.83
CA GLU A 62 4.13 -14.82 -5.79
C GLU A 62 3.91 -15.31 -4.35
N GLU A 63 4.99 -15.45 -3.58
CA GLU A 63 4.92 -15.94 -2.20
C GLU A 63 4.14 -15.01 -1.26
N TRP A 64 4.47 -13.71 -1.24
CA TRP A 64 3.77 -12.79 -0.35
C TRP A 64 2.33 -12.50 -0.79
N LEU A 65 2.04 -12.49 -2.10
CA LEU A 65 0.68 -12.39 -2.61
C LEU A 65 -0.18 -13.59 -2.22
N ALA A 66 0.40 -14.81 -2.26
CA ALA A 66 -0.27 -16.02 -1.79
C ALA A 66 -0.55 -15.96 -0.29
N LYS A 67 0.42 -15.50 0.50
CA LYS A 67 0.22 -15.29 1.94
C LYS A 67 -0.90 -14.28 2.23
N CYS A 68 -0.89 -13.14 1.55
CA CYS A 68 -1.96 -12.15 1.69
C CYS A 68 -3.33 -12.70 1.28
N LEU A 69 -3.42 -13.48 0.19
CA LEU A 69 -4.66 -14.10 -0.25
C LEU A 69 -5.22 -15.04 0.82
N LYS A 70 -4.37 -15.85 1.46
CA LYS A 70 -4.74 -16.76 2.54
C LYS A 70 -5.32 -16.01 3.75
N LEU A 71 -4.71 -14.88 4.12
CA LEU A 71 -5.16 -14.05 5.24
C LEU A 71 -6.45 -13.27 4.93
N THR A 72 -6.77 -13.09 3.64
CA THR A 72 -7.90 -12.26 3.19
C THR A 72 -9.22 -13.03 3.25
N LYS A 73 -10.29 -12.39 3.71
CA LYS A 73 -11.68 -12.91 3.68
C LYS A 73 -12.14 -13.15 2.24
N ASN A 74 -13.18 -13.97 2.05
CA ASN A 74 -13.70 -14.30 0.71
C ASN A 74 -14.19 -13.08 -0.08
N ASP A 75 -14.74 -12.06 0.60
CA ASP A 75 -15.13 -10.77 0.01
C ASP A 75 -14.10 -9.65 0.26
N GLY A 76 -12.89 -10.05 0.69
CA GLY A 76 -11.80 -9.13 0.93
C GLY A 76 -11.09 -8.69 -0.35
N ARG A 77 -10.38 -7.59 -0.27
CA ARG A 77 -9.80 -6.86 -1.41
C ARG A 77 -8.33 -6.58 -1.24
N LEU A 78 -7.68 -6.25 -2.35
CA LEU A 78 -6.29 -5.81 -2.41
C LEU A 78 -6.21 -4.51 -3.22
N CYS A 79 -5.60 -3.49 -2.63
CA CYS A 79 -5.14 -2.26 -3.29
C CYS A 79 -3.62 -2.29 -3.33
N LEU A 80 -3.06 -2.65 -4.45
CA LEU A 80 -1.62 -2.81 -4.63
C LEU A 80 -1.04 -1.66 -5.43
N ASN A 81 -0.26 -0.81 -4.76
CA ASN A 81 0.41 0.32 -5.40
C ASN A 81 1.76 -0.12 -5.94
N VAL A 82 1.97 0.04 -7.24
CA VAL A 82 3.22 -0.30 -7.94
C VAL A 82 3.53 0.73 -9.03
N PRO A 83 4.81 0.89 -9.43
CA PRO A 83 5.14 1.69 -10.60
C PRO A 83 4.50 1.10 -11.86
N LEU A 84 4.12 1.95 -12.80
CA LEU A 84 3.63 1.49 -14.10
C LEU A 84 4.72 0.66 -14.79
N ASP A 85 5.93 1.24 -14.89
CA ASP A 85 7.07 0.64 -15.56
C ASP A 85 8.38 0.84 -14.78
N LYS A 86 9.34 -0.07 -14.97
CA LYS A 86 10.74 0.11 -14.57
C LYS A 86 11.56 0.55 -15.77
N ASN A 87 12.13 1.75 -15.71
CA ASN A 87 12.89 2.34 -16.81
C ASN A 87 14.40 2.21 -16.66
N LYS A 88 14.89 1.73 -15.52
CA LYS A 88 16.32 1.58 -15.24
C LYS A 88 16.71 0.11 -15.34
N GLY A 89 17.75 -0.18 -16.10
CA GLY A 89 18.24 -1.57 -16.28
C GLY A 89 17.43 -2.45 -17.22
N GLY A 90 16.68 -1.84 -18.14
CA GLY A 90 15.77 -2.51 -19.05
C GLY A 90 14.34 -2.02 -18.86
N GLN A 91 13.53 -2.12 -19.90
CA GLN A 91 12.15 -1.69 -19.87
C GLN A 91 11.27 -2.87 -19.49
N GLN A 92 10.69 -2.83 -18.31
CA GLN A 92 9.80 -3.86 -17.77
C GLN A 92 8.50 -3.21 -17.31
N SER A 93 7.36 -3.78 -17.70
CA SER A 93 6.06 -3.35 -17.22
C SER A 93 5.74 -4.01 -15.89
N ILE A 94 6.24 -3.44 -14.81
CA ILE A 94 6.06 -3.97 -13.45
C ILE A 94 4.59 -4.20 -13.13
N SER A 95 3.74 -3.25 -13.51
CA SER A 95 2.29 -3.37 -13.26
C SER A 95 1.66 -4.56 -13.98
N ALA A 96 2.06 -4.85 -15.22
CA ALA A 96 1.57 -5.99 -15.97
C ALA A 96 2.07 -7.31 -15.36
N ASP A 97 3.36 -7.41 -15.07
CA ASP A 97 3.98 -8.62 -14.53
C ASP A 97 3.39 -8.98 -13.17
N ILE A 98 3.30 -8.02 -12.26
CA ILE A 98 2.68 -8.22 -10.93
C ILE A 98 1.19 -8.57 -11.05
N THR A 99 0.47 -7.98 -11.99
CA THR A 99 -0.92 -8.36 -12.27
C THR A 99 -1.02 -9.83 -12.67
N MET A 100 -0.13 -10.32 -13.53
CA MET A 100 -0.12 -11.72 -13.95
C MET A 100 0.24 -12.66 -12.80
N VAL A 101 1.23 -12.30 -11.98
CA VAL A 101 1.61 -13.07 -10.78
C VAL A 101 0.43 -13.14 -9.80
N ALA A 102 -0.21 -12.01 -9.49
CA ALA A 102 -1.35 -11.98 -8.58
C ALA A 102 -2.52 -12.86 -9.08
N LYS A 103 -2.82 -12.81 -10.39
CA LYS A 103 -3.84 -13.69 -11.00
C LYS A 103 -3.46 -15.17 -10.95
N LYS A 104 -2.20 -15.52 -11.15
CA LYS A 104 -1.67 -16.89 -11.01
C LYS A 104 -1.89 -17.43 -9.59
N VAL A 105 -1.67 -16.59 -8.59
CA VAL A 105 -1.88 -16.91 -7.15
C VAL A 105 -3.36 -17.13 -6.82
N GLY A 106 -4.28 -16.51 -7.57
CA GLY A 106 -5.72 -16.65 -7.35
C GLY A 106 -6.46 -15.33 -7.10
N TRP A 107 -5.77 -14.20 -7.04
CA TRP A 107 -6.42 -12.90 -6.98
C TRP A 107 -7.20 -12.64 -8.28
N LYS A 108 -8.42 -12.12 -8.16
CA LYS A 108 -9.26 -11.71 -9.29
C LYS A 108 -9.08 -10.22 -9.53
N TYR A 109 -8.70 -9.86 -10.76
CA TYR A 109 -8.52 -8.46 -11.14
C TYR A 109 -9.88 -7.77 -11.29
N HIS A 110 -10.00 -6.56 -10.76
CA HIS A 110 -11.17 -5.71 -10.92
C HIS A 110 -10.90 -4.52 -11.84
N SER A 111 -9.97 -3.65 -11.45
CA SER A 111 -9.65 -2.42 -12.19
C SER A 111 -8.30 -1.87 -11.76
N THR A 112 -7.86 -0.80 -12.44
CA THR A 112 -6.63 -0.08 -12.12
C THR A 112 -6.94 1.40 -11.97
N ILE A 113 -6.38 2.02 -10.93
CA ILE A 113 -6.36 3.48 -10.77
C ILE A 113 -4.96 3.97 -11.12
N ILE A 114 -4.88 5.02 -11.93
CA ILE A 114 -3.62 5.70 -12.26
C ILE A 114 -3.42 6.81 -11.24
N TRP A 115 -2.32 6.76 -10.49
CA TRP A 115 -1.94 7.84 -9.61
C TRP A 115 -0.82 8.68 -10.24
N ASN A 116 -1.18 9.91 -10.62
CA ASN A 116 -0.24 10.91 -11.10
C ASN A 116 0.25 11.74 -9.91
N GLU A 117 1.50 11.53 -9.51
CA GLU A 117 2.13 12.22 -8.38
C GLU A 117 2.36 13.72 -8.62
N GLN A 118 2.19 14.21 -9.85
CA GLN A 118 2.46 15.60 -10.24
C GLN A 118 3.91 16.06 -9.97
N ASN A 119 4.81 15.16 -9.62
CA ASN A 119 6.22 15.41 -9.35
C ASN A 119 7.05 15.38 -10.64
N ILE A 120 6.61 16.10 -11.66
CA ILE A 120 7.39 16.27 -12.89
C ILE A 120 8.54 17.22 -12.59
N SER A 121 9.56 16.75 -11.89
CA SER A 121 10.82 17.46 -11.82
C SER A 121 11.44 17.52 -13.21
N ARG A 122 12.20 18.57 -13.49
CA ARG A 122 12.93 18.78 -14.75
C ARG A 122 13.62 17.49 -15.15
N ARG A 123 13.15 16.84 -16.21
CA ARG A 123 13.72 15.61 -16.70
C ARG A 123 14.76 15.94 -17.74
N THR A 124 15.95 15.42 -17.55
CA THR A 124 16.93 15.30 -18.61
C THR A 124 16.36 14.41 -19.71
N ALA A 125 16.65 14.77 -20.96
CA ALA A 125 16.33 13.90 -22.08
C ALA A 125 16.97 12.53 -21.90
N TRP A 126 16.17 11.50 -22.09
CA TRP A 126 16.62 10.13 -22.04
C TRP A 126 16.56 9.54 -23.44
N GLY A 127 17.58 8.75 -23.80
CA GLY A 127 17.69 8.18 -25.13
C GLY A 127 18.16 9.20 -26.19
N SER A 128 17.69 9.05 -27.41
CA SER A 128 18.06 9.96 -28.50
C SER A 128 17.34 11.30 -28.36
N TRP A 129 18.12 12.37 -28.15
CA TRP A 129 17.61 13.72 -28.08
C TRP A 129 17.10 14.20 -29.45
N MET A 130 15.83 14.60 -29.54
CA MET A 130 15.18 15.14 -30.74
C MET A 130 15.30 14.25 -31.98
N LYS A 131 15.54 12.95 -31.83
CA LYS A 131 15.63 11.96 -32.91
C LYS A 131 14.76 10.76 -32.62
N ALA A 132 14.08 10.27 -33.62
CA ALA A 132 13.21 9.09 -33.55
C ALA A 132 13.98 7.75 -33.42
N SER A 133 15.32 7.79 -33.39
CA SER A 133 16.14 6.58 -33.41
C SER A 133 16.01 5.72 -32.14
N ALA A 134 15.95 6.35 -30.97
CA ALA A 134 15.76 5.66 -29.68
C ALA A 134 15.30 6.61 -28.55
N PRO A 135 14.16 7.32 -28.69
CA PRO A 135 13.65 8.16 -27.60
C PRO A 135 13.11 7.31 -26.45
N TYR A 136 13.34 7.73 -25.20
CA TYR A 136 12.71 7.14 -24.05
C TYR A 136 11.40 7.84 -23.71
N VAL A 137 10.33 7.05 -23.48
CA VAL A 137 9.09 7.50 -22.88
C VAL A 137 9.12 7.14 -21.39
N ILE A 138 8.93 8.12 -20.53
CA ILE A 138 8.92 7.93 -19.09
C ILE A 138 7.50 8.20 -18.59
N ALA A 139 6.89 7.22 -17.93
CA ALA A 139 5.62 7.37 -17.26
C ALA A 139 5.84 7.79 -15.78
N PRO A 140 5.54 9.06 -15.42
CA PRO A 140 5.70 9.55 -14.05
C PRO A 140 4.49 9.21 -13.18
N VAL A 141 4.00 8.01 -13.27
CA VAL A 141 2.79 7.56 -12.58
C VAL A 141 3.05 6.24 -11.89
N GLU A 142 2.38 6.05 -10.78
CA GLU A 142 2.17 4.75 -10.18
C GLU A 142 0.73 4.28 -10.47
N VAL A 143 0.47 3.01 -10.27
CA VAL A 143 -0.87 2.44 -10.44
C VAL A 143 -1.28 1.71 -9.18
N ILE A 144 -2.57 1.81 -8.84
CA ILE A 144 -3.16 1.01 -7.78
C ILE A 144 -3.98 -0.09 -8.46
N LEU A 145 -3.47 -1.32 -8.39
CA LEU A 145 -4.17 -2.50 -8.88
C LEU A 145 -5.24 -2.89 -7.86
N LEU A 146 -6.50 -2.90 -8.28
CA LEU A 146 -7.63 -3.31 -7.47
C LEU A 146 -7.97 -4.76 -7.77
N MET A 147 -7.87 -5.60 -6.75
CA MET A 147 -8.14 -7.02 -6.85
C MET A 147 -9.00 -7.49 -5.68
N TYR A 148 -9.56 -8.69 -5.78
CA TYR A 148 -10.38 -9.32 -4.76
C TYR A 148 -10.18 -10.83 -4.74
N LYS A 149 -10.52 -11.48 -3.60
CA LYS A 149 -10.37 -12.93 -3.46
C LYS A 149 -11.45 -13.68 -4.23
N ASP A 150 -12.66 -13.75 -3.73
CA ASP A 150 -13.73 -14.54 -4.36
C ASP A 150 -14.89 -13.70 -4.85
N SER A 151 -15.33 -12.73 -4.06
CA SER A 151 -16.44 -11.81 -4.40
C SER A 151 -16.01 -10.37 -4.33
N TRP A 152 -16.31 -9.61 -5.40
CA TRP A 152 -16.15 -8.15 -5.37
C TRP A 152 -17.19 -7.47 -4.48
N LYS A 153 -18.41 -8.02 -4.44
CA LYS A 153 -19.46 -7.50 -3.57
C LYS A 153 -19.12 -7.85 -2.13
N LYS A 154 -18.81 -6.82 -1.34
CA LYS A 154 -18.52 -6.99 0.09
C LYS A 154 -19.83 -7.07 0.88
N THR A 155 -19.97 -8.14 1.63
CA THR A 155 -21.15 -8.44 2.47
C THR A 155 -20.80 -8.64 3.93
N SER A 156 -19.50 -8.82 4.24
CA SER A 156 -18.99 -8.90 5.60
C SER A 156 -18.76 -7.49 6.20
N GLY A 157 -18.59 -7.43 7.52
CA GLY A 157 -18.30 -6.21 8.25
C GLY A 157 -19.55 -5.44 8.69
N SER A 158 -19.35 -4.19 9.13
CA SER A 158 -20.41 -3.36 9.74
C SER A 158 -21.44 -2.83 8.73
N GLN A 159 -21.17 -2.88 7.45
CA GLN A 159 -21.95 -2.26 6.36
C GLN A 159 -22.04 -0.71 6.48
N ILE A 160 -21.28 -0.07 7.37
CA ILE A 160 -21.26 1.38 7.56
C ILE A 160 -20.19 1.99 6.67
N SER A 161 -20.58 2.84 5.73
CA SER A 161 -19.70 3.63 4.89
C SER A 161 -19.62 5.07 5.40
N ASP A 162 -18.42 5.63 5.42
CA ASP A 162 -18.11 6.99 5.85
C ASP A 162 -17.61 7.88 4.69
N ILE A 163 -17.82 7.43 3.44
CA ILE A 163 -17.52 8.19 2.24
C ILE A 163 -18.73 9.07 1.88
N ASP A 164 -18.49 10.35 1.64
CA ASP A 164 -19.53 11.22 1.15
C ASP A 164 -19.70 11.15 -0.38
N ARG A 165 -20.73 11.83 -0.89
CA ARG A 165 -21.07 11.82 -2.32
C ARG A 165 -19.95 12.42 -3.19
N GLU A 166 -19.33 13.49 -2.73
CA GLU A 166 -18.30 14.22 -3.50
C GLU A 166 -17.01 13.40 -3.54
N GLU A 167 -16.59 12.84 -2.41
CA GLU A 167 -15.48 11.90 -2.32
C GLU A 167 -15.70 10.69 -3.24
N PHE A 168 -16.89 10.08 -3.19
CA PHE A 168 -17.24 8.92 -4.01
C PHE A 168 -17.13 9.24 -5.50
N MET A 169 -17.77 10.32 -5.96
CA MET A 169 -17.75 10.73 -7.37
C MET A 169 -16.35 11.07 -7.87
N ALA A 170 -15.55 11.74 -7.03
CA ALA A 170 -14.17 12.11 -7.39
C ALA A 170 -13.22 10.92 -7.39
N TRP A 171 -13.36 9.99 -6.42
CA TRP A 171 -12.38 8.92 -6.22
C TRP A 171 -12.68 7.64 -7.02
N THR A 172 -13.92 7.46 -7.48
CA THR A 172 -14.25 6.40 -8.44
C THR A 172 -13.81 6.73 -9.87
N ASN A 173 -13.30 7.95 -10.11
CA ASN A 173 -12.57 8.25 -11.33
C ASN A 173 -11.20 7.53 -11.29
N GLY A 174 -10.90 6.77 -12.32
CA GLY A 174 -9.68 5.95 -12.43
C GLY A 174 -8.36 6.74 -12.57
N VAL A 175 -8.37 8.07 -12.43
CA VAL A 175 -7.16 8.90 -12.46
C VAL A 175 -7.15 9.81 -11.23
N TRP A 176 -6.18 9.60 -10.36
CA TRP A 176 -5.95 10.42 -9.18
C TRP A 176 -4.78 11.37 -9.36
N ASN A 177 -4.99 12.65 -9.09
CA ASN A 177 -3.98 13.69 -9.18
C ASN A 177 -3.77 14.30 -7.79
N PHE A 178 -2.69 13.90 -7.12
CA PHE A 178 -2.21 14.52 -5.87
C PHE A 178 -0.72 14.25 -5.70
N SER A 179 -0.04 15.18 -5.02
CA SER A 179 1.41 15.14 -4.86
C SER A 179 1.87 13.97 -4.01
N GLY A 180 3.01 13.38 -4.38
CA GLY A 180 3.74 12.41 -3.56
C GLY A 180 4.22 13.01 -2.23
N GLU A 181 4.77 12.17 -1.34
CA GLU A 181 5.26 12.60 -0.03
C GLU A 181 6.78 12.82 -0.04
N SER A 182 7.25 13.73 0.80
CA SER A 182 8.67 14.04 0.90
C SER A 182 9.44 12.99 1.71
N LYS A 183 10.43 12.35 1.07
CA LYS A 183 11.37 11.40 1.71
C LYS A 183 12.05 12.01 2.94
N LYS A 184 12.55 13.25 2.83
CA LYS A 184 13.23 13.96 3.92
C LYS A 184 12.32 14.25 5.10
N LYS A 185 11.05 14.59 4.84
CA LYS A 185 10.08 14.91 5.88
C LYS A 185 9.63 13.69 6.67
N ILE A 186 9.49 12.55 6.00
CA ILE A 186 9.00 11.32 6.61
C ILE A 186 10.14 10.47 7.21
N GLY A 187 11.35 10.50 6.64
CA GLY A 187 12.47 9.65 7.07
C GLY A 187 12.39 8.22 6.54
N HIS A 188 11.68 8.02 5.42
CA HIS A 188 11.57 6.76 4.71
C HIS A 188 11.91 6.95 3.23
N PRO A 189 12.60 6.00 2.56
CA PRO A 189 13.08 6.17 1.19
C PRO A 189 11.98 6.25 0.14
N ALA A 190 10.83 5.63 0.37
CA ALA A 190 9.70 5.61 -0.56
C ALA A 190 8.35 5.73 0.18
N PRO A 191 8.04 6.88 0.83
CA PRO A 191 6.76 7.05 1.50
C PRO A 191 5.70 7.48 0.49
N TYR A 192 4.54 6.86 0.51
CA TYR A 192 3.36 7.41 -0.15
C TYR A 192 2.58 8.36 0.78
N PRO A 193 1.85 9.34 0.22
CA PRO A 193 1.08 10.30 1.01
C PRO A 193 -0.15 9.64 1.65
N ILE A 194 -0.62 10.21 2.75
CA ILE A 194 -1.75 9.67 3.52
C ILE A 194 -3.05 9.63 2.70
N GLU A 195 -3.16 10.45 1.68
CA GLU A 195 -4.31 10.52 0.79
C GLU A 195 -4.54 9.21 0.02
N LEU A 196 -3.46 8.50 -0.36
CA LEU A 196 -3.57 7.24 -1.07
C LEU A 196 -4.30 6.16 -0.23
N PRO A 197 -3.80 5.75 0.94
CA PRO A 197 -4.51 4.74 1.75
C PRO A 197 -5.85 5.26 2.28
N ARG A 198 -6.02 6.57 2.54
CA ARG A 198 -7.30 7.14 2.95
C ARG A 198 -8.40 6.88 1.91
N ARG A 199 -8.12 7.14 0.63
CA ARG A 199 -9.06 6.88 -0.47
C ARG A 199 -9.36 5.40 -0.61
N CYS A 200 -8.34 4.55 -0.62
CA CYS A 200 -8.51 3.10 -0.70
C CYS A 200 -9.37 2.57 0.47
N ILE A 201 -9.10 3.01 1.70
CA ILE A 201 -9.85 2.58 2.89
C ILE A 201 -11.33 2.97 2.77
N LYS A 202 -11.64 4.23 2.48
CA LYS A 202 -13.03 4.70 2.43
C LYS A 202 -13.81 4.13 1.25
N LEU A 203 -13.16 3.88 0.09
CA LEU A 203 -13.81 3.27 -1.08
C LEU A 203 -14.03 1.77 -0.93
N PHE A 204 -13.11 1.05 -0.27
CA PHE A 204 -13.05 -0.41 -0.38
C PHE A 204 -13.19 -1.16 0.94
N SER A 205 -13.48 -0.46 2.05
CA SER A 205 -13.77 -1.08 3.36
C SER A 205 -14.86 -0.34 4.12
N PHE A 206 -15.54 -1.05 5.01
CA PHE A 206 -16.48 -0.47 5.96
C PHE A 206 -15.78 0.01 7.25
N VAL A 207 -16.44 0.89 8.00
CA VAL A 207 -15.98 1.29 9.34
C VAL A 207 -15.83 0.06 10.24
N GLY A 208 -14.69 -0.04 10.92
CA GLY A 208 -14.37 -1.17 11.79
C GLY A 208 -13.73 -2.38 11.10
N ASP A 209 -13.64 -2.39 9.76
CA ASP A 209 -12.93 -3.44 8.99
C ASP A 209 -11.44 -3.50 9.35
N THR A 210 -10.81 -4.64 9.10
CA THR A 210 -9.39 -4.90 9.36
C THR A 210 -8.56 -4.70 8.09
N ILE A 211 -7.63 -3.76 8.13
CA ILE A 211 -6.72 -3.41 7.04
C ILE A 211 -5.34 -4.01 7.31
N LEU A 212 -4.74 -4.65 6.33
CA LEU A 212 -3.37 -5.17 6.38
C LEU A 212 -2.44 -4.32 5.50
N ASP A 213 -1.28 -4.00 6.03
CA ASP A 213 -0.13 -3.54 5.25
C ASP A 213 1.07 -4.46 5.53
N PRO A 214 1.38 -5.38 4.61
CA PRO A 214 2.48 -6.35 4.80
C PRO A 214 3.88 -5.78 4.62
N PHE A 215 4.00 -4.51 4.17
CA PHE A 215 5.25 -3.78 3.99
C PHE A 215 5.10 -2.37 4.56
N LEU A 216 4.89 -2.31 5.88
CA LEU A 216 4.40 -1.13 6.60
C LEU A 216 5.25 0.14 6.40
N GLY A 217 6.57 -0.01 6.32
CA GLY A 217 7.49 1.10 6.22
C GLY A 217 7.24 2.16 7.30
N SER A 218 6.95 3.38 6.87
CA SER A 218 6.71 4.50 7.79
C SER A 218 5.33 4.51 8.47
N GLY A 219 4.46 3.53 8.23
CA GLY A 219 3.17 3.38 8.90
C GLY A 219 2.02 4.26 8.38
N THR A 220 2.11 4.75 7.16
CA THR A 220 1.10 5.66 6.58
C THR A 220 -0.29 5.01 6.53
N THR A 221 -0.38 3.73 6.16
CA THR A 221 -1.63 2.96 6.16
C THR A 221 -2.28 2.90 7.54
N LEU A 222 -1.49 2.61 8.59
CA LEU A 222 -2.04 2.52 9.95
C LEU A 222 -2.47 3.87 10.51
N VAL A 223 -1.77 4.95 10.16
CA VAL A 223 -2.22 6.31 10.48
C VAL A 223 -3.58 6.59 9.83
N SER A 224 -3.76 6.18 8.57
CA SER A 224 -5.05 6.30 7.87
C SER A 224 -6.16 5.48 8.53
N CYS A 225 -5.85 4.24 8.99
CA CYS A 225 -6.80 3.41 9.73
C CYS A 225 -7.33 4.10 10.99
N ILE A 226 -6.46 4.77 11.77
CA ILE A 226 -6.85 5.52 12.96
C ILE A 226 -7.79 6.68 12.61
N GLN A 227 -7.51 7.39 11.52
CA GLN A 227 -8.28 8.55 11.09
C GLN A 227 -9.65 8.20 10.49
N THR A 228 -9.84 6.96 10.11
CA THR A 228 -11.04 6.46 9.43
C THR A 228 -11.76 5.35 10.24
N ASP A 229 -11.40 5.18 11.52
CA ASP A 229 -11.99 4.18 12.42
C ASP A 229 -11.97 2.74 11.88
N ARG A 230 -10.85 2.37 11.23
CA ARG A 230 -10.57 0.97 10.85
C ARG A 230 -9.57 0.34 11.82
N LYS A 231 -9.58 -0.99 11.90
CA LYS A 231 -8.51 -1.76 12.54
C LYS A 231 -7.35 -1.87 11.56
N GLY A 232 -6.11 -1.80 12.05
CA GLY A 232 -4.92 -1.89 11.20
C GLY A 232 -3.92 -2.90 11.72
N ILE A 233 -3.36 -3.68 10.81
CA ILE A 233 -2.25 -4.60 11.07
C ILE A 233 -1.13 -4.21 10.09
N GLY A 234 0.05 -3.89 10.62
CA GLY A 234 1.24 -3.61 9.83
C GLY A 234 2.34 -4.60 10.15
N ILE A 235 3.04 -5.06 9.13
CA ILE A 235 4.20 -5.94 9.24
C ILE A 235 5.40 -5.19 8.68
N GLU A 236 6.51 -5.20 9.41
CA GLU A 236 7.74 -4.51 9.03
C GLU A 236 8.96 -5.27 9.55
N ILE A 237 9.89 -5.54 8.67
CA ILE A 237 11.09 -6.31 8.99
C ILE A 237 12.15 -5.44 9.69
N ASP A 238 12.25 -4.15 9.34
CA ASP A 238 13.21 -3.23 9.93
C ASP A 238 12.65 -2.57 11.19
N VAL A 239 13.29 -2.86 12.32
CA VAL A 239 12.91 -2.32 13.64
C VAL A 239 12.94 -0.78 13.68
N LYS A 240 13.79 -0.13 12.86
CA LYS A 240 13.86 1.33 12.78
C LYS A 240 12.59 1.91 12.14
N TYR A 241 12.06 1.24 11.12
CA TYR A 241 10.78 1.63 10.52
C TYR A 241 9.60 1.27 11.43
N CYS A 242 9.67 0.18 12.17
CA CYS A 242 8.68 -0.09 13.24
C CYS A 242 8.61 1.07 14.25
N GLU A 243 9.76 1.57 14.71
CA GLU A 243 9.80 2.70 15.67
C GLU A 243 9.32 4.01 15.03
N LEU A 244 9.66 4.26 13.76
CA LEU A 244 9.15 5.40 13.01
C LEU A 244 7.61 5.35 12.88
N ALA A 245 7.07 4.20 12.47
CA ALA A 245 5.63 3.98 12.35
C ALA A 245 4.91 4.17 13.70
N LYS A 246 5.46 3.61 14.78
CA LYS A 246 4.94 3.79 16.15
C LYS A 246 4.84 5.26 16.55
N LYS A 247 5.89 6.07 16.32
CA LYS A 247 5.88 7.51 16.62
C LYS A 247 4.77 8.24 15.85
N ARG A 248 4.60 7.94 14.56
CA ARG A 248 3.57 8.53 13.73
C ARG A 248 2.16 8.15 14.18
N ILE A 249 1.96 6.89 14.54
CA ILE A 249 0.69 6.36 15.08
C ILE A 249 0.32 7.05 16.39
N LEU A 250 1.25 7.17 17.33
CA LEU A 250 1.01 7.85 18.61
C LEU A 250 0.61 9.32 18.39
N LYS A 251 1.29 10.02 17.49
CA LYS A 251 0.93 11.40 17.12
C LYS A 251 -0.48 11.50 16.52
N ALA A 252 -0.83 10.59 15.62
CA ALA A 252 -2.17 10.55 15.00
C ALA A 252 -3.26 10.25 16.04
N THR A 253 -3.02 9.30 16.93
CA THR A 253 -3.95 8.93 18.01
C THR A 253 -4.25 10.12 18.92
N LYS A 254 -3.21 10.86 19.36
CA LYS A 254 -3.37 12.06 20.19
C LYS A 254 -4.21 13.11 19.48
N LYS A 255 -3.88 13.42 18.22
CA LYS A 255 -4.64 14.41 17.42
C LYS A 255 -6.12 14.05 17.28
N THR A 256 -6.43 12.76 17.05
CA THR A 256 -7.84 12.31 16.94
C THR A 256 -8.58 12.45 18.27
N GLN A 257 -7.93 12.16 19.40
CA GLN A 257 -8.52 12.34 20.74
C GLN A 257 -8.79 13.80 21.05
N ASP A 258 -7.85 14.70 20.76
CA ASP A 258 -8.00 16.14 20.98
C ASP A 258 -9.20 16.69 20.18
N LEU A 259 -9.34 16.31 18.90
CA LEU A 259 -10.49 16.67 18.06
C LEU A 259 -11.81 16.15 18.62
N THR A 260 -11.87 14.89 19.06
CA THR A 260 -13.08 14.31 19.65
C THR A 260 -13.50 15.00 20.93
N ASN A 261 -12.53 15.39 21.77
CA ASN A 261 -12.82 16.14 23.01
C ASN A 261 -13.32 17.56 22.72
N PHE A 262 -12.77 18.23 21.70
CA PHE A 262 -13.24 19.56 21.28
C PHE A 262 -14.68 19.53 20.75
N MET A 263 -15.06 18.51 19.99
CA MET A 263 -16.42 18.37 19.42
C MET A 263 -17.48 17.99 20.47
N LYS A 264 -17.10 17.60 21.68
CA LYS A 264 -18.02 17.27 22.80
C LYS A 264 -18.25 18.43 23.75
N GLN A 265 -17.56 19.54 23.59
CA GLN A 265 -17.76 20.81 24.31
C GLN A 265 -18.68 21.76 23.52
#